data_e83780b50c15c5c98f4f76806d92e3d1
#
_entry.id   e83780b50c15c5c98f4f76806d92e3d1
#
_cell.length_a   1.000
_cell.length_b   1.000
_cell.length_c   1.000
_cell.angle_alpha   90.00
_cell.angle_beta   90.00
_cell.angle_gamma   90.00
#
_symmetry.space_group_name_H-M   'P 1'
#
loop_
_entity.id
_entity.type
_entity.pdbx_description
1 polymer ?
#
loop_
_entity_poly.entity_id
_entity_poly.type
_entity_poly.pdbx_seq_one_letter_code
_entity_poly.pdbx_strand_id
1 'polypeptide(L)'
;CPTHALSESGFNKELCLSDITQRKGELTPEQKKIIKETGCAWGCDICQTVCPMNKKVKINPAEVFLDGIETTARTDNISDRAYAWRGEKVIKRNLDIISGQ
;
A
#
# COMPACT_ATOMS: atom_id res chain seq x y z
N CYS A 1 13.31 -1.97 -0.33
CA CYS A 1 12.34 -0.87 -0.29
C CYS A 1 12.51 0.01 -1.54
N PRO A 2 11.46 0.21 -2.35
CA PRO A 2 11.58 0.96 -3.61
C PRO A 2 11.84 2.45 -3.42
N THR A 3 11.55 3.00 -2.23
CA THR A 3 11.72 4.41 -1.93
C THR A 3 12.86 4.68 -0.95
N HIS A 4 13.60 3.66 -0.56
CA HIS A 4 14.68 3.72 0.43
C HIS A 4 14.22 4.22 1.81
N ALA A 5 12.95 4.02 2.16
CA ALA A 5 12.44 4.30 3.49
C ALA A 5 13.18 3.48 4.55
N LEU A 6 13.47 2.22 4.23
CA LEU A 6 14.26 1.31 5.07
C LEU A 6 15.68 1.23 4.53
N SER A 7 16.66 1.58 5.37
CA SER A 7 18.07 1.61 5.02
C SER A 7 18.92 1.17 6.21
N GLU A 8 20.24 1.09 6.00
CA GLU A 8 21.18 0.75 7.08
C GLU A 8 21.15 1.79 8.22
N SER A 9 20.82 3.05 7.92
CA SER A 9 20.73 4.12 8.91
C SER A 9 19.41 4.13 9.67
N GLY A 10 18.44 3.28 9.30
CA GLY A 10 17.16 3.19 9.99
C GLY A 10 15.96 3.25 9.05
N PHE A 11 14.85 3.72 9.60
CA PHE A 11 13.56 3.78 8.89
C PHE A 11 13.06 5.21 8.79
N ASN A 12 12.80 5.65 7.56
CA ASN A 12 12.22 6.97 7.30
C ASN A 12 10.75 6.82 6.90
N LYS A 13 9.85 7.04 7.85
CA LYS A 13 8.41 6.92 7.67
C LYS A 13 7.87 7.80 6.52
N GLU A 14 8.48 8.95 6.29
CA GLU A 14 8.05 9.89 5.25
C GLU A 14 8.20 9.32 3.84
N LEU A 15 9.04 8.31 3.67
CA LEU A 15 9.27 7.65 2.39
C LEU A 15 8.56 6.29 2.29
N CYS A 16 7.96 5.80 3.37
CA CYS A 16 7.30 4.49 3.39
C CYS A 16 6.01 4.52 2.58
N LEU A 17 5.95 3.77 1.50
CA LEU A 17 4.77 3.72 0.62
C LEU A 17 3.51 3.27 1.37
N SER A 18 3.64 2.31 2.29
CA SER A 18 2.52 1.87 3.10
C SER A 18 1.96 3.03 3.95
N ASP A 19 2.83 3.78 4.61
CA ASP A 19 2.42 4.94 5.41
C ASP A 19 1.83 6.03 4.52
N ILE A 20 2.47 6.34 3.41
CA ILE A 20 2.02 7.38 2.48
C ILE A 20 0.61 7.10 1.97
N THR A 21 0.34 5.86 1.53
CA THR A 21 -0.97 5.50 0.99
C THR A 21 -2.09 5.57 2.03
N GLN A 22 -1.74 5.47 3.31
CA GLN A 22 -2.71 5.48 4.40
C GLN A 22 -2.95 6.86 5.02
N ARG A 23 -2.15 7.86 4.69
CA ARG A 23 -2.30 9.20 5.26
C ARG A 23 -3.57 9.88 4.79
N LYS A 24 -4.24 10.58 5.71
CA LYS A 24 -5.37 11.43 5.38
C LYS A 24 -4.91 12.81 4.94
N GLY A 25 -5.73 13.49 4.14
CA GLY A 25 -5.48 14.87 3.73
C GLY A 25 -4.56 14.96 2.51
N GLU A 26 -3.95 16.12 2.35
CA GLU A 26 -3.07 16.38 1.22
C GLU A 26 -1.70 15.72 1.38
N LEU A 27 -1.20 15.22 0.27
CA LEU A 27 0.15 14.68 0.18
C LEU A 27 1.09 15.68 -0.49
N THR A 28 2.38 15.59 -0.18
CA THR A 28 3.39 16.40 -0.87
C THR A 28 3.51 15.96 -2.33
N PRO A 29 4.04 16.83 -3.22
CA PRO A 29 4.27 16.43 -4.61
C PRO A 29 5.15 15.18 -4.75
N GLU A 30 6.15 15.03 -3.89
CA GLU A 30 7.04 13.86 -3.87
C GLU A 30 6.28 12.59 -3.51
N GLN A 31 5.38 12.67 -2.51
CA GLN A 31 4.56 11.54 -2.10
C GLN A 31 3.57 11.12 -3.20
N LYS A 32 2.96 12.10 -3.87
CA LYS A 32 2.08 11.83 -5.01
C LYS A 32 2.85 11.16 -6.15
N LYS A 33 4.07 11.60 -6.40
CA LYS A 33 4.95 11.00 -7.41
C LYS A 33 5.23 9.53 -7.11
N ILE A 34 5.53 9.21 -5.84
CA ILE A 34 5.78 7.84 -5.40
C ILE A 34 4.56 6.97 -5.68
N ILE A 35 3.36 7.42 -5.31
CA ILE A 35 2.13 6.67 -5.58
C ILE A 35 1.93 6.44 -7.07
N LYS A 36 2.12 7.47 -7.87
CA LYS A 36 1.93 7.40 -9.32
C LYS A 36 2.90 6.42 -9.98
N GLU A 37 4.17 6.50 -9.61
CA GLU A 37 5.21 5.65 -10.19
C GLU A 37 5.07 4.19 -9.80
N THR A 38 4.63 3.92 -8.57
CA THR A 38 4.46 2.54 -8.10
C THR A 38 3.11 1.93 -8.48
N GLY A 39 2.11 2.76 -8.77
CA GLY A 39 0.76 2.28 -9.04
C GLY A 39 0.07 1.64 -7.85
N CYS A 40 0.54 1.93 -6.64
CA CYS A 40 0.05 1.30 -5.42
C CYS A 40 -1.00 2.18 -4.73
N ALA A 41 -2.23 1.70 -4.65
CA ALA A 41 -3.33 2.45 -4.02
C ALA A 41 -3.36 2.31 -2.50
N TRP A 42 -2.83 1.21 -1.95
CA TRP A 42 -2.88 0.96 -0.50
C TRP A 42 -1.83 -0.06 -0.08
N GLY A 43 -1.10 0.27 0.98
CA GLY A 43 -0.14 -0.65 1.59
C GLY A 43 1.09 -0.88 0.75
N CYS A 44 1.99 -1.71 1.26
CA CYS A 44 3.18 -2.14 0.54
C CYS A 44 3.86 -3.24 1.33
N ASP A 45 4.14 -4.38 0.68
CA ASP A 45 4.77 -5.53 1.32
C ASP A 45 6.14 -5.87 0.72
N ILE A 46 6.74 -4.98 -0.05
CA ILE A 46 8.00 -5.27 -0.73
C ILE A 46 9.10 -5.62 0.26
N CYS A 47 9.19 -4.90 1.38
CA CYS A 47 10.19 -5.20 2.42
C CYS A 47 10.00 -6.59 3.03
N GLN A 48 8.77 -7.07 3.14
CA GLN A 48 8.48 -8.42 3.61
C GLN A 48 8.76 -9.48 2.55
N THR A 49 8.43 -9.19 1.30
CA THR A 49 8.63 -10.11 0.18
C THR A 49 10.11 -10.41 -0.04
N VAL A 50 10.98 -9.42 0.10
CA VAL A 50 12.42 -9.58 -0.12
C VAL A 50 13.18 -9.97 1.15
N CYS A 51 12.53 -10.03 2.30
CA CYS A 51 13.18 -10.33 3.57
C CYS A 51 13.72 -11.78 3.58
N PRO A 52 15.02 -12.01 3.89
CA PRO A 52 15.56 -13.36 3.96
C PRO A 52 14.85 -14.26 4.97
N MET A 53 14.28 -13.69 6.02
CA MET A 53 13.55 -14.45 7.04
C MET A 53 12.26 -15.06 6.52
N ASN A 54 11.71 -14.54 5.42
CA ASN A 54 10.49 -15.05 4.79
C ASN A 54 10.76 -16.05 3.65
N LYS A 55 12.02 -16.31 3.34
CA LYS A 55 12.40 -17.09 2.17
C LYS A 55 11.89 -18.52 2.18
N LYS A 56 11.79 -19.14 3.38
CA LYS A 56 11.38 -20.54 3.56
C LYS A 56 10.04 -20.68 4.26
N VAL A 57 9.29 -19.59 4.40
CA VAL A 57 7.97 -19.60 5.03
C VAL A 57 6.97 -20.28 4.10
N LYS A 58 6.18 -21.22 4.65
CA LYS A 58 5.15 -21.90 3.88
C LYS A 58 3.97 -20.96 3.62
N ILE A 59 3.41 -21.05 2.42
CA ILE A 59 2.17 -20.36 2.08
C ILE A 59 1.03 -20.99 2.85
N ASN A 60 0.15 -20.17 3.45
CA ASN A 60 -1.01 -20.65 4.15
C ASN A 60 -1.98 -21.30 3.15
N PRO A 61 -2.32 -22.60 3.31
CA PRO A 61 -3.19 -23.29 2.36
C PRO A 61 -4.69 -23.03 2.58
N ALA A 62 -5.07 -22.24 3.58
CA ALA A 62 -6.47 -22.01 3.90
C ALA A 62 -7.17 -21.20 2.80
N GLU A 63 -8.12 -21.81 2.11
CA GLU A 63 -8.86 -21.15 1.01
C GLU A 63 -9.64 -19.92 1.46
N VAL A 64 -10.06 -19.87 2.74
CA VAL A 64 -10.82 -18.74 3.27
C VAL A 64 -10.06 -17.42 3.12
N PHE A 65 -8.72 -17.44 3.15
CA PHE A 65 -7.92 -16.25 2.95
C PHE A 65 -7.81 -15.81 1.48
N LEU A 66 -8.19 -16.69 0.56
CA LEU A 66 -8.20 -16.40 -0.87
C LEU A 66 -9.58 -15.96 -1.35
N ASP A 67 -10.61 -16.20 -0.54
CA ASP A 67 -11.98 -15.85 -0.88
C ASP A 67 -12.16 -14.34 -0.88
N GLY A 68 -12.75 -13.81 -1.95
CA GLY A 68 -13.03 -12.39 -2.07
C GLY A 68 -11.80 -11.51 -2.31
N ILE A 69 -10.65 -12.08 -2.67
CA ILE A 69 -9.45 -11.31 -3.02
C ILE A 69 -9.73 -10.43 -4.24
N GLU A 70 -9.34 -9.16 -4.14
CA GLU A 70 -9.38 -8.22 -5.24
C GLU A 70 -7.99 -7.61 -5.44
N THR A 71 -7.55 -7.51 -6.68
CA THR A 71 -6.23 -6.94 -7.03
C THR A 71 -6.29 -5.45 -7.32
N THR A 72 -7.50 -4.89 -7.45
CA THR A 72 -7.72 -3.46 -7.69
C THR A 72 -8.54 -2.88 -6.55
N ALA A 73 -8.08 -1.76 -5.99
CA ALA A 73 -8.84 -1.05 -4.97
C ALA A 73 -10.11 -0.42 -5.56
N ARG A 74 -11.17 -0.38 -4.77
CA ARG A 74 -12.43 0.26 -5.15
C ARG A 74 -12.82 1.32 -4.12
N THR A 75 -13.75 2.19 -4.49
CA THR A 75 -14.15 3.32 -3.64
C THR A 75 -15.51 3.13 -2.96
N ASP A 76 -16.27 2.14 -3.36
CA ASP A 76 -17.61 1.84 -2.81
C ASP A 76 -17.67 0.45 -2.20
N ASN A 77 -18.58 0.26 -1.25
CA ASN A 77 -18.79 -1.02 -0.57
C ASN A 77 -17.50 -1.61 0.01
N ILE A 78 -16.71 -0.78 0.68
CA ILE A 78 -15.37 -1.15 1.15
C ILE A 78 -15.33 -1.66 2.59
N SER A 79 -16.49 -1.84 3.24
CA SER A 79 -16.54 -2.20 4.66
C SER A 79 -15.84 -3.51 5.02
N ASP A 80 -15.68 -4.41 4.04
CA ASP A 80 -14.99 -5.70 4.20
C ASP A 80 -13.51 -5.64 3.76
N ARG A 81 -13.00 -4.45 3.40
CA ARG A 81 -11.64 -4.29 2.91
C ARG A 81 -10.71 -3.74 3.99
N ALA A 82 -9.44 -4.11 3.92
CA ALA A 82 -8.42 -3.67 4.88
C ALA A 82 -8.29 -2.14 4.93
N TYR A 83 -8.52 -1.45 3.82
CA TYR A 83 -8.41 0.00 3.75
C TYR A 83 -9.66 0.76 4.21
N ALA A 84 -10.74 0.05 4.59
CA ALA A 84 -11.99 0.69 5.00
C ALA A 84 -11.83 1.64 6.19
N TRP A 85 -10.94 1.33 7.12
CA TRP A 85 -10.77 2.10 8.34
C TRP A 85 -10.28 3.54 8.11
N ARG A 86 -9.63 3.81 6.99
CA ARG A 86 -9.22 5.17 6.62
C ARG A 86 -10.27 5.92 5.81
N GLY A 87 -11.28 5.20 5.31
CA GLY A 87 -12.39 5.77 4.55
C GLY A 87 -12.13 5.88 3.06
N GLU A 88 -13.22 6.12 2.33
CA GLU A 88 -13.21 6.14 0.87
C GLU A 88 -12.37 7.27 0.29
N LYS A 89 -12.28 8.41 0.99
CA LYS A 89 -11.58 9.58 0.49
C LYS A 89 -10.08 9.33 0.26
N VAL A 90 -9.46 8.54 1.14
CA VAL A 90 -8.03 8.19 1.02
C VAL A 90 -7.80 7.34 -0.21
N ILE A 91 -8.61 6.30 -0.40
CA ILE A 91 -8.51 5.42 -1.56
C ILE A 91 -8.80 6.16 -2.85
N LYS A 92 -9.85 6.99 -2.86
CA LYS A 92 -10.18 7.78 -4.04
C LYS A 92 -9.03 8.71 -4.43
N ARG A 93 -8.45 9.41 -3.47
CA ARG A 93 -7.27 10.27 -3.70
C ARG A 93 -6.13 9.48 -4.36
N ASN A 94 -5.81 8.30 -3.82
CA ASN A 94 -4.71 7.49 -4.33
C ASN A 94 -4.99 6.98 -5.76
N LEU A 95 -6.22 6.55 -6.03
CA LEU A 95 -6.63 6.11 -7.36
C LEU A 95 -6.60 7.27 -8.37
N ASP A 96 -7.03 8.45 -7.96
CA ASP A 96 -6.99 9.64 -8.81
C ASP A 96 -5.53 9.99 -9.17
N ILE A 97 -4.61 9.89 -8.22
CA ILE A 97 -3.19 10.11 -8.45
C ILE A 97 -2.64 9.10 -9.47
N ILE A 98 -2.97 7.82 -9.30
CA ILE A 98 -2.51 6.74 -10.19
C ILE A 98 -3.03 6.97 -11.62
N SER A 99 -4.28 7.37 -11.76
CA SER A 99 -4.89 7.61 -13.07
C SER A 99 -4.44 8.93 -13.72
N GLY A 100 -3.70 9.76 -13.01
CA GLY A 100 -3.17 11.01 -13.55
C GLY A 100 -4.10 12.21 -13.44
N GLN A 101 -5.07 12.13 -12.56
CA GLN A 101 -6.04 13.21 -12.34
C GLN A 101 -5.65 14.12 -11.19
#